data_11bf3c2538646bf5f9369ee5f9ca7633
#
_entry.id   11bf3c2538646bf5f9369ee5f9ca7633
#
_cell.length_a   1.000
_cell.length_b   1.000
_cell.length_c   1.000
_cell.angle_alpha   90.00
_cell.angle_beta   90.00
_cell.angle_gamma   90.00
#
_symmetry.space_group_name_H-M   'P 1'
#
loop_
_entity.id
_entity.type
_entity.pdbx_description
1 polymer ?
#
loop_
_entity_poly.entity_id
_entity_poly.type
_entity_poly.pdbx_seq_one_letter_code
_entity_poly.pdbx_strand_id
1 'polypeptide(L)'
;MFTSIVLAFYALFFLSLSFTIYLYIRLVVAVKKGKDIPKWIYKLGHAVQGRIHVDYEEITDANALKEIHWFLLIYLIVNLLVLAVFYYHGNSFPQAIYECLKKQIFIVIVSMVLKSIGKFVVLAIRKNFQNSHVYASTNAFIGTAFLTSYVFMFCIMMSGLPAQPVPVTIQDTTIIIGETKASELLDQGFSFEDKNPESSITNPKNDHFYYGQLLEVKRDNQSYGFMSLTPTGRDTDQLKNCVITYYRTPKDSKQLEEISINHVKLANLKLQDFQTRKLINIFEVNPADYNVSDKDNNFILTIQTADYDLWKRYRIESKFNSDGSIDSYGVRAQHSMWE
;
A
#
# COMPACT_ATOMS: atom_id res chain seq x y z
N MET A 1 -19.96 3.81 -4.75
CA MET A 1 -19.73 3.09 -6.02
C MET A 1 -18.27 2.61 -6.14
N PHE A 2 -17.26 3.47 -6.02
CA PHE A 2 -15.83 3.07 -6.18
C PHE A 2 -15.35 2.06 -5.13
N THR A 3 -15.71 2.23 -3.87
CA THR A 3 -15.39 1.28 -2.78
C THR A 3 -15.86 -0.14 -3.10
N SER A 4 -17.08 -0.27 -3.65
CA SER A 4 -17.64 -1.57 -4.02
C SER A 4 -16.84 -2.25 -5.13
N ILE A 5 -16.28 -1.48 -6.06
CA ILE A 5 -15.43 -1.98 -7.15
C ILE A 5 -14.12 -2.52 -6.58
N VAL A 6 -13.45 -1.77 -5.71
CA VAL A 6 -12.20 -2.20 -5.07
C VAL A 6 -12.42 -3.47 -4.24
N LEU A 7 -13.48 -3.51 -3.43
CA LEU A 7 -13.83 -4.71 -2.66
C LEU A 7 -14.13 -5.91 -3.56
N ALA A 8 -14.78 -5.70 -4.72
CA ALA A 8 -15.03 -6.77 -5.68
C ALA A 8 -13.72 -7.32 -6.28
N PHE A 9 -12.75 -6.44 -6.59
CA PHE A 9 -11.42 -6.88 -7.05
C PHE A 9 -10.68 -7.68 -5.96
N TYR A 10 -10.72 -7.26 -4.71
CA TYR A 10 -10.13 -8.03 -3.61
C TYR A 10 -10.83 -9.37 -3.41
N ALA A 11 -12.16 -9.42 -3.48
CA ALA A 11 -12.91 -10.67 -3.44
C ALA A 11 -12.49 -11.61 -4.58
N LEU A 12 -12.37 -11.08 -5.81
CA LEU A 12 -11.90 -11.84 -6.96
C LEU A 12 -10.45 -12.33 -6.77
N PHE A 13 -9.58 -11.51 -6.19
CA PHE A 13 -8.22 -11.91 -5.85
C PHE A 13 -8.21 -13.09 -4.88
N PHE A 14 -8.92 -13.01 -3.76
CA PHE A 14 -8.97 -14.09 -2.77
C PHE A 14 -9.61 -15.36 -3.32
N LEU A 15 -10.63 -15.24 -4.17
CA LEU A 15 -11.23 -16.38 -4.86
C LEU A 15 -10.23 -17.04 -5.81
N SER A 16 -9.55 -16.28 -6.66
CA SER A 16 -8.57 -16.81 -7.62
C SER A 16 -7.36 -17.42 -6.91
N LEU A 17 -6.87 -16.80 -5.83
CA LEU A 17 -5.79 -17.31 -5.00
C LEU A 17 -6.19 -18.65 -4.33
N SER A 18 -7.35 -18.68 -3.70
CA SER A 18 -7.88 -19.90 -3.06
C SER A 18 -8.06 -21.03 -4.07
N PHE A 19 -8.52 -20.70 -5.27
CA PHE A 19 -8.66 -21.66 -6.35
C PHE A 19 -7.31 -22.18 -6.85
N THR A 20 -6.31 -21.31 -7.02
CA THR A 20 -4.94 -21.71 -7.40
C THR A 20 -4.32 -22.63 -6.33
N ILE A 21 -4.46 -22.30 -5.05
CA ILE A 21 -4.00 -23.13 -3.92
C ILE A 21 -4.74 -24.49 -3.93
N TYR A 22 -6.05 -24.49 -4.15
CA TYR A 22 -6.83 -25.70 -4.24
C TYR A 22 -6.34 -26.63 -5.36
N LEU A 23 -6.08 -26.12 -6.57
CA LEU A 23 -5.53 -26.92 -7.67
C LEU A 23 -4.19 -27.55 -7.31
N TYR A 24 -3.30 -26.77 -6.67
CA TYR A 24 -2.00 -27.27 -6.20
C TYR A 24 -2.16 -28.40 -5.18
N ILE A 25 -2.99 -28.21 -4.16
CA ILE A 25 -3.23 -29.22 -3.12
C ILE A 25 -3.83 -30.50 -3.73
N ARG A 26 -4.80 -30.36 -4.66
CA ARG A 26 -5.42 -31.51 -5.34
C ARG A 26 -4.39 -32.32 -6.11
N LEU A 27 -3.48 -31.65 -6.83
CA LEU A 27 -2.41 -32.32 -7.56
C LEU A 27 -1.42 -33.02 -6.62
N VAL A 28 -0.97 -32.37 -5.55
CA VAL A 28 -0.07 -32.95 -4.54
C VAL A 28 -0.70 -34.20 -3.90
N VAL A 29 -1.99 -34.12 -3.54
CA VAL A 29 -2.72 -35.25 -2.92
C VAL A 29 -2.89 -36.40 -3.91
N ALA A 30 -3.19 -36.11 -5.18
CA ALA A 30 -3.34 -37.12 -6.21
C ALA A 30 -2.02 -37.89 -6.42
N VAL A 31 -0.91 -37.15 -6.60
CA VAL A 31 0.42 -37.76 -6.78
C VAL A 31 0.83 -38.59 -5.56
N LYS A 32 0.62 -38.11 -4.33
CA LYS A 32 0.94 -38.85 -3.10
C LYS A 32 0.11 -40.15 -2.96
N LYS A 33 -1.12 -40.16 -3.46
CA LYS A 33 -2.03 -41.32 -3.38
C LYS A 33 -1.94 -42.23 -4.60
N GLY A 34 -1.12 -41.91 -5.59
CA GLY A 34 -1.07 -42.68 -6.86
C GLY A 34 -2.41 -42.68 -7.61
N LYS A 35 -3.18 -41.59 -7.52
CA LYS A 35 -4.49 -41.44 -8.17
C LYS A 35 -4.45 -40.26 -9.14
N ASP A 36 -5.28 -40.34 -10.17
CA ASP A 36 -5.44 -39.23 -11.10
C ASP A 36 -6.18 -38.06 -10.46
N ILE A 37 -5.90 -36.87 -10.95
CA ILE A 37 -6.68 -35.67 -10.61
C ILE A 37 -8.06 -35.73 -11.29
N PRO A 38 -9.05 -34.94 -10.78
CA PRO A 38 -10.37 -34.87 -11.41
C PRO A 38 -10.28 -34.39 -12.87
N LYS A 39 -11.02 -35.06 -13.75
CA LYS A 39 -11.04 -34.78 -15.22
C LYS A 39 -11.29 -33.31 -15.58
N TRP A 40 -12.04 -32.60 -14.75
CA TRP A 40 -12.30 -31.16 -15.01
C TRP A 40 -11.04 -30.28 -14.93
N ILE A 41 -10.03 -30.69 -14.13
CA ILE A 41 -8.75 -29.95 -14.05
C ILE A 41 -7.98 -30.09 -15.37
N TYR A 42 -7.97 -31.30 -15.98
CA TYR A 42 -7.40 -31.47 -17.32
C TYR A 42 -8.14 -30.63 -18.36
N LYS A 43 -9.48 -30.59 -18.32
CA LYS A 43 -10.28 -29.75 -19.23
C LYS A 43 -9.95 -28.27 -19.06
N LEU A 44 -9.77 -27.80 -17.83
CA LEU A 44 -9.35 -26.41 -17.54
C LEU A 44 -7.97 -26.13 -18.14
N GLY A 45 -7.00 -27.01 -17.96
CA GLY A 45 -5.66 -26.86 -18.51
C GLY A 45 -5.64 -26.83 -20.05
N HIS A 46 -6.49 -27.61 -20.70
CA HIS A 46 -6.66 -27.55 -22.14
C HIS A 46 -7.30 -26.24 -22.60
N ALA A 47 -8.32 -25.78 -21.89
CA ALA A 47 -8.95 -24.49 -22.22
C ALA A 47 -7.95 -23.33 -22.17
N VAL A 48 -7.03 -23.34 -21.19
CA VAL A 48 -5.95 -22.33 -21.08
C VAL A 48 -4.89 -22.50 -22.19
N GLN A 49 -4.59 -23.73 -22.57
CA GLN A 49 -3.57 -24.02 -23.60
C GLN A 49 -4.03 -23.72 -25.05
N GLY A 50 -5.34 -23.70 -25.29
CA GLY A 50 -5.90 -23.55 -26.63
C GLY A 50 -6.04 -24.87 -27.40
N ARG A 51 -5.80 -24.85 -28.73
CA ARG A 51 -6.16 -25.95 -29.64
C ARG A 51 -5.17 -27.13 -29.70
N ILE A 52 -4.17 -27.20 -28.83
CA ILE A 52 -3.17 -28.28 -28.85
C ILE A 52 -3.81 -29.54 -28.26
N HIS A 53 -3.93 -30.58 -29.08
CA HIS A 53 -4.44 -31.88 -28.65
C HIS A 53 -3.31 -32.64 -27.95
N VAL A 54 -3.55 -33.18 -26.74
CA VAL A 54 -2.57 -33.99 -26.00
C VAL A 54 -3.28 -35.26 -25.55
N ASP A 55 -2.69 -36.42 -25.84
CA ASP A 55 -3.18 -37.69 -25.33
C ASP A 55 -2.94 -37.79 -23.82
N TYR A 56 -3.98 -38.13 -23.08
CA TYR A 56 -3.97 -38.14 -21.63
C TYR A 56 -3.32 -39.41 -21.02
N GLU A 57 -3.24 -40.50 -21.77
CA GLU A 57 -2.82 -41.81 -21.25
C GLU A 57 -1.32 -41.88 -20.93
N GLU A 58 -0.49 -40.97 -21.52
CA GLU A 58 0.95 -40.96 -21.32
C GLU A 58 1.43 -39.92 -20.27
N ILE A 59 0.53 -39.13 -19.67
CA ILE A 59 0.87 -38.02 -18.80
C ILE A 59 0.77 -38.42 -17.34
N THR A 60 1.88 -38.42 -16.63
CA THR A 60 1.88 -38.62 -15.18
C THR A 60 1.75 -37.29 -14.44
N ASP A 61 0.80 -37.21 -13.51
CA ASP A 61 0.61 -36.07 -12.63
C ASP A 61 1.87 -35.76 -11.79
N ALA A 62 2.73 -36.76 -11.54
CA ALA A 62 4.02 -36.58 -10.87
C ALA A 62 4.96 -35.66 -11.67
N ASN A 63 4.99 -35.80 -13.00
CA ASN A 63 5.81 -34.91 -13.85
C ASN A 63 5.22 -33.48 -13.93
N ALA A 64 3.89 -33.38 -13.95
CA ALA A 64 3.21 -32.09 -13.87
C ALA A 64 3.53 -31.35 -12.56
N LEU A 65 3.53 -32.06 -11.44
CA LEU A 65 3.89 -31.50 -10.14
C LEU A 65 5.35 -31.02 -10.10
N LYS A 66 6.29 -31.79 -10.66
CA LYS A 66 7.70 -31.33 -10.81
C LYS A 66 7.80 -30.06 -11.64
N GLU A 67 7.06 -29.97 -12.74
CA GLU A 67 7.05 -28.78 -13.60
C GLU A 67 6.50 -27.55 -12.87
N ILE A 68 5.47 -27.73 -12.03
CA ILE A 68 4.95 -26.64 -11.16
C ILE A 68 5.99 -26.22 -10.12
N HIS A 69 6.70 -27.15 -9.48
CA HIS A 69 7.76 -26.82 -8.53
C HIS A 69 8.89 -26.02 -9.20
N TRP A 70 9.30 -26.38 -10.42
CA TRP A 70 10.27 -25.62 -11.20
C TRP A 70 9.75 -24.21 -11.53
N PHE A 71 8.48 -24.09 -11.92
CA PHE A 71 7.87 -22.80 -12.16
C PHE A 71 7.87 -21.93 -10.90
N LEU A 72 7.46 -22.48 -9.75
CA LEU A 72 7.44 -21.75 -8.48
C LEU A 72 8.84 -21.33 -8.02
N LEU A 73 9.85 -22.17 -8.22
CA LEU A 73 11.25 -21.83 -7.93
C LEU A 73 11.74 -20.67 -8.81
N ILE A 74 11.49 -20.74 -10.12
CA ILE A 74 11.85 -19.66 -11.05
C ILE A 74 11.09 -18.38 -10.69
N TYR A 75 9.81 -18.48 -10.40
CA TYR A 75 8.98 -17.34 -9.98
C TYR A 75 9.53 -16.67 -8.71
N LEU A 76 9.94 -17.45 -7.71
CA LEU A 76 10.59 -16.92 -6.50
C LEU A 76 11.91 -16.20 -6.84
N ILE A 77 12.77 -16.83 -7.65
CA ILE A 77 14.06 -16.24 -8.06
C ILE A 77 13.83 -14.93 -8.81
N VAL A 78 12.91 -14.89 -9.77
CA VAL A 78 12.61 -13.68 -10.54
C VAL A 78 12.07 -12.57 -9.63
N ASN A 79 11.20 -12.88 -8.65
CA ASN A 79 10.74 -11.91 -7.66
C ASN A 79 11.91 -11.32 -6.85
N LEU A 80 12.82 -12.17 -6.36
CA LEU A 80 14.00 -11.71 -5.60
C LEU A 80 14.94 -10.86 -6.45
N LEU A 81 15.14 -11.21 -7.72
CA LEU A 81 15.95 -10.41 -8.65
C LEU A 81 15.30 -9.05 -8.95
N VAL A 82 14.01 -9.02 -9.21
CA VAL A 82 13.28 -7.76 -9.44
C VAL A 82 13.33 -6.86 -8.21
N LEU A 83 13.11 -7.42 -7.01
CA LEU A 83 13.23 -6.69 -5.75
C LEU A 83 14.64 -6.13 -5.56
N ALA A 84 15.67 -6.95 -5.80
CA ALA A 84 17.07 -6.53 -5.68
C ALA A 84 17.41 -5.41 -6.68
N VAL A 85 16.90 -5.49 -7.91
CA VAL A 85 17.12 -4.44 -8.94
C VAL A 85 16.51 -3.12 -8.47
N PHE A 86 15.25 -3.10 -7.99
CA PHE A 86 14.64 -1.87 -7.50
C PHE A 86 15.37 -1.30 -6.29
N TYR A 87 15.79 -2.16 -5.35
CA TYR A 87 16.55 -1.73 -4.18
C TYR A 87 17.94 -1.16 -4.57
N TYR A 88 18.64 -1.80 -5.50
CA TYR A 88 19.94 -1.33 -5.99
C TYR A 88 19.86 0.00 -6.74
N HIS A 89 18.73 0.28 -7.42
CA HIS A 89 18.49 1.57 -8.10
C HIS A 89 18.17 2.72 -7.14
N GLY A 90 18.33 2.54 -5.83
CA GLY A 90 18.24 3.60 -4.82
C GLY A 90 16.84 3.81 -4.26
N ASN A 91 15.91 2.87 -4.51
CA ASN A 91 14.64 2.86 -3.79
C ASN A 91 14.85 2.38 -2.36
N SER A 92 14.06 2.91 -1.43
CA SER A 92 13.97 2.33 -0.10
C SER A 92 13.39 0.92 -0.16
N PHE A 93 13.58 0.11 0.88
CA PHE A 93 13.05 -1.25 0.91
C PHE A 93 11.52 -1.33 0.74
N PRO A 94 10.69 -0.50 1.41
CA PRO A 94 9.24 -0.44 1.16
C PRO A 94 8.89 -0.06 -0.28
N GLN A 95 9.60 0.89 -0.88
CA GLN A 95 9.42 1.27 -2.29
C GLN A 95 9.75 0.12 -3.24
N ALA A 96 10.88 -0.55 -3.01
CA ALA A 96 11.29 -1.70 -3.82
C ALA A 96 10.25 -2.85 -3.76
N ILE A 97 9.69 -3.11 -2.57
CA ILE A 97 8.57 -4.06 -2.42
C ILE A 97 7.37 -3.62 -3.23
N TYR A 98 6.93 -2.37 -3.07
CA TYR A 98 5.76 -1.86 -3.78
C TYR A 98 5.91 -1.93 -5.30
N GLU A 99 7.07 -1.53 -5.82
CA GLU A 99 7.38 -1.65 -7.25
C GLU A 99 7.41 -3.11 -7.72
N CYS A 100 7.95 -4.04 -6.92
CA CYS A 100 7.93 -5.47 -7.22
C CYS A 100 6.49 -6.01 -7.28
N LEU A 101 5.63 -5.63 -6.32
CA LEU A 101 4.23 -6.05 -6.29
C LEU A 101 3.44 -5.54 -7.50
N LYS A 102 3.68 -4.33 -7.96
CA LYS A 102 3.07 -3.79 -9.19
C LYS A 102 3.51 -4.51 -10.48
N LYS A 103 4.61 -5.27 -10.45
CA LYS A 103 5.15 -5.99 -11.61
C LYS A 103 4.81 -7.48 -11.64
N GLN A 104 3.91 -7.97 -10.78
CA GLN A 104 3.66 -9.41 -10.62
C GLN A 104 3.22 -10.12 -11.91
N ILE A 105 2.42 -9.46 -12.77
CA ILE A 105 2.05 -10.05 -14.06
C ILE A 105 3.27 -10.23 -14.96
N PHE A 106 4.17 -9.24 -15.01
CA PHE A 106 5.41 -9.32 -15.79
C PHE A 106 6.32 -10.43 -15.24
N ILE A 107 6.44 -10.54 -13.91
CA ILE A 107 7.24 -11.57 -13.24
C ILE A 107 6.71 -12.97 -13.59
N VAL A 108 5.39 -13.18 -13.58
CA VAL A 108 4.78 -14.45 -14.00
C VAL A 108 5.10 -14.77 -15.46
N ILE A 109 4.94 -13.81 -16.37
CA ILE A 109 5.24 -14.00 -17.80
C ILE A 109 6.72 -14.37 -17.99
N VAL A 110 7.64 -13.63 -17.39
CA VAL A 110 9.08 -13.93 -17.46
C VAL A 110 9.37 -15.32 -16.91
N SER A 111 8.75 -15.70 -15.80
CA SER A 111 8.92 -17.02 -15.19
C SER A 111 8.40 -18.15 -16.10
N MET A 112 7.28 -17.93 -16.81
CA MET A 112 6.75 -18.87 -17.81
C MET A 112 7.72 -19.05 -18.98
N VAL A 113 8.28 -17.94 -19.49
CA VAL A 113 9.26 -17.96 -20.60
C VAL A 113 10.54 -18.68 -20.16
N LEU A 114 11.11 -18.34 -19.01
CA LEU A 114 12.32 -18.98 -18.48
C LEU A 114 12.10 -20.47 -18.24
N LYS A 115 10.96 -20.88 -17.68
CA LYS A 115 10.58 -22.30 -17.54
C LYS A 115 10.57 -22.99 -18.88
N SER A 116 10.00 -22.37 -19.90
CA SER A 116 9.91 -22.96 -21.26
C SER A 116 11.28 -23.08 -21.94
N ILE A 117 12.13 -22.07 -21.80
CA ILE A 117 13.52 -22.09 -22.27
C ILE A 117 14.31 -23.21 -21.55
N GLY A 118 14.21 -23.28 -20.22
CA GLY A 118 14.86 -24.30 -19.42
C GLY A 118 14.45 -25.72 -19.84
N LYS A 119 13.15 -25.93 -20.07
CA LYS A 119 12.64 -27.20 -20.59
C LYS A 119 13.24 -27.54 -21.97
N PHE A 120 13.26 -26.58 -22.89
CA PHE A 120 13.85 -26.74 -24.21
C PHE A 120 15.35 -27.12 -24.15
N VAL A 121 16.11 -26.40 -23.32
CA VAL A 121 17.56 -26.67 -23.12
C VAL A 121 17.77 -28.08 -22.58
N VAL A 122 17.01 -28.53 -21.60
CA VAL A 122 17.11 -29.91 -21.06
C VAL A 122 16.79 -30.96 -22.11
N LEU A 123 15.77 -30.73 -22.93
CA LEU A 123 15.41 -31.64 -24.05
C LEU A 123 16.50 -31.69 -25.12
N ALA A 124 17.09 -30.54 -25.46
CA ALA A 124 18.19 -30.44 -26.41
C ALA A 124 19.43 -31.20 -25.93
N ILE A 125 19.83 -31.02 -24.65
CA ILE A 125 20.97 -31.72 -24.08
C ILE A 125 20.75 -33.25 -24.05
N ARG A 126 19.53 -33.67 -23.71
CA ARG A 126 19.17 -35.11 -23.64
C ARG A 126 18.93 -35.74 -24.99
N LYS A 127 18.90 -34.97 -26.07
CA LYS A 127 18.55 -35.41 -27.45
C LYS A 127 17.20 -36.14 -27.54
N ASN A 128 16.27 -35.82 -26.64
CA ASN A 128 15.01 -36.53 -26.45
C ASN A 128 13.81 -35.63 -26.71
N PHE A 129 13.70 -35.07 -27.94
CA PHE A 129 12.61 -34.19 -28.32
C PHE A 129 11.25 -34.88 -28.45
N GLN A 130 11.25 -36.22 -28.57
CA GLN A 130 9.98 -37.00 -28.67
C GLN A 130 9.18 -36.98 -27.38
N ASN A 131 9.81 -36.74 -26.23
CA ASN A 131 9.19 -36.68 -24.91
C ASN A 131 8.86 -35.24 -24.45
N SER A 132 8.58 -34.36 -25.38
CA SER A 132 8.14 -33.00 -25.07
C SER A 132 6.65 -32.97 -24.71
N HIS A 133 6.30 -33.54 -23.56
CA HIS A 133 4.91 -33.52 -23.11
C HIS A 133 4.52 -32.18 -22.52
N VAL A 134 3.27 -31.77 -22.78
CA VAL A 134 2.63 -30.61 -22.19
C VAL A 134 1.60 -31.13 -21.18
N TYR A 135 1.74 -30.73 -19.92
CA TYR A 135 0.86 -31.22 -18.87
C TYR A 135 -0.32 -30.28 -18.66
N ALA A 136 -1.53 -30.76 -18.91
CA ALA A 136 -2.75 -29.96 -18.75
C ALA A 136 -2.94 -29.46 -17.31
N SER A 137 -2.62 -30.28 -16.30
CA SER A 137 -2.67 -29.88 -14.89
C SER A 137 -1.69 -28.75 -14.55
N THR A 138 -0.49 -28.74 -15.15
CA THR A 138 0.45 -27.63 -15.05
C THR A 138 -0.11 -26.35 -15.66
N ASN A 139 -0.72 -26.46 -16.86
CA ASN A 139 -1.32 -25.29 -17.52
C ASN A 139 -2.52 -24.73 -16.75
N ALA A 140 -3.35 -25.60 -16.15
CA ALA A 140 -4.43 -25.17 -15.26
C ALA A 140 -3.89 -24.33 -14.09
N PHE A 141 -2.83 -24.84 -13.42
CA PHE A 141 -2.20 -24.13 -12.31
C PHE A 141 -1.57 -22.81 -12.74
N ILE A 142 -0.75 -22.80 -13.80
CA ILE A 142 -0.07 -21.61 -14.28
C ILE A 142 -1.08 -20.56 -14.78
N GLY A 143 -2.14 -20.97 -15.47
CA GLY A 143 -3.20 -20.09 -15.94
C GLY A 143 -3.95 -19.39 -14.80
N THR A 144 -4.25 -20.16 -13.72
CA THR A 144 -4.87 -19.55 -12.53
C THR A 144 -3.89 -18.67 -11.75
N ALA A 145 -2.61 -19.05 -11.65
CA ALA A 145 -1.57 -18.20 -11.06
C ALA A 145 -1.39 -16.88 -11.82
N PHE A 146 -1.44 -16.94 -13.15
CA PHE A 146 -1.42 -15.75 -14.01
C PHE A 146 -2.64 -14.84 -13.74
N LEU A 147 -3.85 -15.40 -13.71
CA LEU A 147 -5.06 -14.65 -13.38
C LEU A 147 -4.97 -14.03 -11.98
N THR A 148 -4.53 -14.80 -10.99
CA THR A 148 -4.34 -14.31 -9.61
C THR A 148 -3.35 -13.16 -9.55
N SER A 149 -2.22 -13.26 -10.24
CA SER A 149 -1.21 -12.20 -10.29
C SER A 149 -1.72 -10.95 -11.03
N TYR A 150 -2.51 -11.14 -12.07
CA TYR A 150 -3.15 -10.05 -12.80
C TYR A 150 -4.11 -9.27 -11.90
N VAL A 151 -5.04 -9.96 -11.23
CA VAL A 151 -6.00 -9.32 -10.32
C VAL A 151 -5.28 -8.68 -9.14
N PHE A 152 -4.27 -9.36 -8.57
CA PHE A 152 -3.45 -8.81 -7.48
C PHE A 152 -2.75 -7.50 -7.86
N MET A 153 -2.14 -7.45 -9.05
CA MET A 153 -1.51 -6.22 -9.54
C MET A 153 -2.53 -5.07 -9.59
N PHE A 154 -3.75 -5.32 -10.08
CA PHE A 154 -4.80 -4.30 -10.09
C PHE A 154 -5.19 -3.86 -8.66
N CYS A 155 -5.35 -4.79 -7.72
CA CYS A 155 -5.62 -4.44 -6.32
C CYS A 155 -4.53 -3.51 -5.77
N ILE A 156 -3.25 -3.84 -5.98
CA ILE A 156 -2.12 -3.03 -5.49
C ILE A 156 -2.05 -1.67 -6.18
N MET A 157 -2.29 -1.61 -7.50
CA MET A 157 -2.28 -0.34 -8.23
C MET A 157 -3.43 0.58 -7.83
N MET A 158 -4.61 0.02 -7.55
CA MET A 158 -5.80 0.78 -7.17
C MET A 158 -5.74 1.29 -5.72
N SER A 159 -5.31 0.46 -4.77
CA SER A 159 -5.39 0.77 -3.35
C SER A 159 -4.07 1.15 -2.69
N GLY A 160 -2.93 0.91 -3.35
CA GLY A 160 -1.60 1.08 -2.74
C GLY A 160 -1.33 0.14 -1.57
N LEU A 161 -0.34 0.50 -0.76
CA LEU A 161 -0.01 -0.16 0.50
C LEU A 161 -0.35 0.76 1.68
N PRO A 162 -0.64 0.23 2.88
CA PRO A 162 -0.89 1.05 4.06
C PRO A 162 0.33 1.92 4.36
N ALA A 163 0.09 3.22 4.57
CA ALA A 163 1.11 4.17 5.00
C ALA A 163 1.31 4.07 6.51
N GLN A 164 2.55 4.31 6.95
CA GLN A 164 2.82 4.47 8.38
C GLN A 164 2.26 5.82 8.85
N PRO A 165 1.64 5.88 10.03
CA PRO A 165 1.18 7.12 10.62
C PRO A 165 2.31 8.13 10.79
N VAL A 166 2.01 9.42 10.61
CA VAL A 166 2.93 10.52 10.85
C VAL A 166 2.58 11.16 12.20
N PRO A 167 3.35 10.91 13.26
CA PRO A 167 3.10 11.50 14.57
C PRO A 167 3.51 12.97 14.59
N VAL A 168 2.74 13.75 15.34
CA VAL A 168 3.09 15.12 15.77
C VAL A 168 3.31 15.07 17.28
N THR A 169 4.42 15.59 17.77
CA THR A 169 4.68 15.72 19.21
C THR A 169 4.65 17.17 19.59
N ILE A 170 3.86 17.51 20.60
CA ILE A 170 3.79 18.84 21.21
C ILE A 170 4.25 18.69 22.64
N GLN A 171 5.39 19.29 22.99
CA GLN A 171 6.07 19.09 24.27
C GLN A 171 6.33 17.59 24.54
N ASP A 172 5.61 17.00 25.48
CA ASP A 172 5.69 15.60 25.90
C ASP A 172 4.57 14.72 25.31
N THR A 173 3.63 15.34 24.60
CA THR A 173 2.43 14.67 24.08
C THR A 173 2.59 14.28 22.61
N THR A 174 2.49 12.99 22.30
CA THR A 174 2.51 12.48 20.93
C THR A 174 1.09 12.25 20.42
N ILE A 175 0.79 12.83 19.27
CA ILE A 175 -0.50 12.82 18.58
C ILE A 175 -0.34 12.07 17.28
N ILE A 176 -1.05 10.98 17.11
CA ILE A 176 -1.11 10.24 15.84
C ILE A 176 -2.27 10.81 15.03
N ILE A 177 -1.94 11.62 14.03
CA ILE A 177 -2.96 12.26 13.19
C ILE A 177 -3.78 11.20 12.48
N GLY A 178 -5.11 11.31 12.57
CA GLY A 178 -6.06 10.33 12.05
C GLY A 178 -6.40 9.17 12.99
N GLU A 179 -5.81 9.13 14.22
CA GLU A 179 -6.06 8.06 15.20
C GLU A 179 -6.36 8.60 16.59
N THR A 180 -5.55 9.54 17.09
CA THR A 180 -5.71 10.12 18.43
C THR A 180 -7.04 10.87 18.56
N LYS A 181 -7.76 10.59 19.63
CA LYS A 181 -9.02 11.27 19.95
C LYS A 181 -8.77 12.58 20.72
N ALA A 182 -9.67 13.53 20.60
CA ALA A 182 -9.61 14.77 21.35
C ALA A 182 -9.63 14.55 22.89
N SER A 183 -10.31 13.51 23.39
CA SER A 183 -10.30 13.16 24.81
C SER A 183 -8.89 12.92 25.34
N GLU A 184 -8.01 12.27 24.57
CA GLU A 184 -6.63 11.97 24.97
C GLU A 184 -5.81 13.25 25.19
N LEU A 185 -6.07 14.31 24.39
CA LEU A 185 -5.42 15.60 24.59
C LEU A 185 -6.02 16.36 25.79
N LEU A 186 -7.34 16.30 25.95
CA LEU A 186 -8.01 16.93 27.09
C LEU A 186 -7.48 16.38 28.41
N ASP A 187 -7.28 15.05 28.50
CA ASP A 187 -6.72 14.35 29.67
C ASP A 187 -5.27 14.78 29.98
N GLN A 188 -4.54 15.32 28.96
CA GLN A 188 -3.18 15.82 29.10
C GLN A 188 -3.13 17.35 29.30
N GLY A 189 -4.26 18.00 29.60
CA GLY A 189 -4.34 19.41 29.94
C GLY A 189 -4.43 20.36 28.74
N PHE A 190 -4.63 19.82 27.53
CA PHE A 190 -4.97 20.69 26.39
C PHE A 190 -6.44 21.11 26.44
N SER A 191 -6.72 22.23 25.80
CA SER A 191 -8.08 22.75 25.61
C SER A 191 -8.26 23.22 24.17
N PHE A 192 -9.50 23.26 23.72
CA PHE A 192 -9.86 23.77 22.40
C PHE A 192 -10.64 25.07 22.56
N GLU A 193 -10.29 26.10 21.78
CA GLU A 193 -10.88 27.41 21.89
C GLU A 193 -12.40 27.38 21.75
N ASP A 194 -13.09 28.07 22.65
CA ASP A 194 -14.55 28.20 22.71
C ASP A 194 -15.33 26.87 22.76
N LYS A 195 -14.68 25.78 23.13
CA LYS A 195 -15.31 24.45 23.18
C LYS A 195 -15.00 23.75 24.50
N ASN A 196 -16.00 23.03 24.98
CA ASN A 196 -15.85 22.09 26.08
C ASN A 196 -15.96 20.63 25.56
N PRO A 197 -15.60 19.60 26.35
CA PRO A 197 -15.62 18.22 25.91
C PRO A 197 -16.95 17.72 25.34
N GLU A 198 -18.08 18.28 25.80
CA GLU A 198 -19.43 17.92 25.37
C GLU A 198 -19.93 18.76 24.18
N SER A 199 -19.16 19.74 23.71
CA SER A 199 -19.54 20.57 22.57
C SER A 199 -19.72 19.71 21.32
N SER A 200 -20.77 20.02 20.54
CA SER A 200 -21.05 19.34 19.29
C SER A 200 -20.07 19.80 18.19
N ILE A 201 -19.46 18.84 17.54
CA ILE A 201 -18.61 19.02 16.36
C ILE A 201 -19.36 18.44 15.16
N THR A 202 -19.49 19.22 14.10
CA THR A 202 -20.12 18.80 12.86
C THR A 202 -19.08 18.65 11.76
N ASN A 203 -19.18 17.58 10.99
CA ASN A 203 -18.38 17.37 9.78
C ASN A 203 -19.22 17.76 8.57
N PRO A 204 -19.08 19.00 8.04
CA PRO A 204 -19.86 19.42 6.88
C PRO A 204 -19.41 18.65 5.65
N LYS A 205 -20.31 17.85 5.09
CA LYS A 205 -20.10 17.21 3.79
C LYS A 205 -20.03 18.28 2.72
N ASN A 206 -18.85 18.58 2.26
CA ASN A 206 -18.61 19.43 1.09
C ASN A 206 -17.67 18.71 0.14
N ASP A 207 -17.64 19.13 -1.13
CA ASP A 207 -16.76 18.57 -2.15
C ASP A 207 -15.27 18.88 -1.91
N HIS A 208 -14.96 19.55 -0.82
CA HIS A 208 -13.59 19.90 -0.42
C HIS A 208 -13.17 18.96 0.71
N PHE A 209 -12.02 18.35 0.56
CA PHE A 209 -11.42 17.36 1.46
C PHE A 209 -11.04 17.89 2.86
N TYR A 210 -11.85 18.79 3.43
CA TYR A 210 -11.66 19.31 4.77
C TYR A 210 -12.70 18.70 5.69
N TYR A 211 -12.24 17.79 6.53
CA TYR A 211 -13.10 17.07 7.45
C TYR A 211 -13.06 17.71 8.82
N GLY A 212 -14.23 17.80 9.43
CA GLY A 212 -14.40 18.27 10.79
C GLY A 212 -14.28 19.78 10.96
N GLN A 213 -14.15 20.21 12.20
CA GLN A 213 -14.04 21.61 12.61
C GLN A 213 -12.60 21.94 12.99
N LEU A 214 -12.04 22.99 12.39
CA LEU A 214 -10.71 23.51 12.73
C LEU A 214 -10.84 24.38 13.99
N LEU A 215 -10.13 24.00 15.06
CA LEU A 215 -10.13 24.69 16.33
C LEU A 215 -8.69 24.98 16.77
N GLU A 216 -8.49 26.10 17.46
CA GLU A 216 -7.21 26.40 18.10
C GLU A 216 -7.00 25.49 19.31
N VAL A 217 -5.81 24.90 19.42
CA VAL A 217 -5.42 24.06 20.56
C VAL A 217 -4.50 24.85 21.48
N LYS A 218 -4.81 24.84 22.78
CA LYS A 218 -4.09 25.56 23.82
C LYS A 218 -3.71 24.64 24.97
N ARG A 219 -2.56 24.91 25.60
CA ARG A 219 -2.15 24.35 26.88
C ARG A 219 -1.52 25.47 27.69
N ASP A 220 -1.89 25.61 28.96
CA ASP A 220 -1.39 26.68 29.84
C ASP A 220 -1.54 28.08 29.26
N ASN A 221 -2.65 28.38 28.59
CA ASN A 221 -2.95 29.61 27.88
C ASN A 221 -2.02 29.93 26.69
N GLN A 222 -1.16 28.98 26.27
CA GLN A 222 -0.34 29.12 25.08
C GLN A 222 -0.99 28.40 23.90
N SER A 223 -0.94 29.00 22.72
CA SER A 223 -1.44 28.40 21.49
C SER A 223 -0.38 27.47 20.89
N TYR A 224 -0.75 26.25 20.61
CA TYR A 224 0.08 25.27 19.88
C TYR A 224 -0.38 25.06 18.44
N GLY A 225 -1.25 25.94 17.95
CA GLY A 225 -1.75 25.93 16.59
C GLY A 225 -3.18 25.46 16.48
N PHE A 226 -3.50 24.81 15.36
CA PHE A 226 -4.87 24.45 15.01
C PHE A 226 -4.98 22.95 14.73
N MET A 227 -6.08 22.35 15.16
CA MET A 227 -6.43 20.95 14.88
C MET A 227 -7.81 20.84 14.29
N SER A 228 -7.97 20.00 13.26
CA SER A 228 -9.30 19.60 12.80
C SER A 228 -9.79 18.40 13.59
N LEU A 229 -10.94 18.55 14.21
CA LEU A 229 -11.63 17.51 14.94
C LEU A 229 -12.75 16.94 14.08
N THR A 230 -12.70 15.64 13.80
CA THR A 230 -13.62 14.97 12.88
C THR A 230 -14.42 13.90 13.60
N PRO A 231 -15.76 13.96 13.58
CA PRO A 231 -16.62 12.87 14.02
C PRO A 231 -16.37 11.61 13.19
N THR A 232 -16.25 10.44 13.83
CA THR A 232 -16.00 9.17 13.15
C THR A 232 -17.30 8.42 12.88
N GLY A 233 -17.59 8.14 11.60
CA GLY A 233 -18.75 7.37 11.18
C GLY A 233 -20.12 8.06 11.38
N ARG A 234 -20.11 9.36 11.70
CA ARG A 234 -21.30 10.20 11.94
C ARG A 234 -21.05 11.60 11.41
N ASP A 235 -22.15 12.31 11.09
CA ASP A 235 -22.03 13.72 10.65
C ASP A 235 -21.79 14.68 11.83
N THR A 236 -22.13 14.25 13.05
CA THR A 236 -21.97 15.08 14.27
C THR A 236 -21.66 14.18 15.47
N ASP A 237 -20.72 14.60 16.32
CA ASP A 237 -20.40 13.95 17.61
C ASP A 237 -19.93 14.99 18.63
N GLN A 238 -19.79 14.57 19.89
CA GLN A 238 -19.16 15.37 20.92
C GLN A 238 -17.67 15.54 20.67
N LEU A 239 -17.11 16.70 21.01
CA LEU A 239 -15.70 17.02 20.81
C LEU A 239 -14.77 15.91 21.31
N LYS A 240 -14.99 15.43 22.53
CA LYS A 240 -14.16 14.38 23.17
C LYS A 240 -14.06 13.08 22.35
N ASN A 241 -15.08 12.76 21.53
CA ASN A 241 -15.14 11.54 20.71
C ASN A 241 -14.50 11.71 19.32
N CYS A 242 -14.27 12.95 18.90
CA CYS A 242 -13.73 13.26 17.60
C CYS A 242 -12.27 12.86 17.47
N VAL A 243 -11.85 12.45 16.28
CA VAL A 243 -10.48 12.14 15.94
C VAL A 243 -9.79 13.40 15.37
N ILE A 244 -8.51 13.57 15.68
CA ILE A 244 -7.69 14.66 15.15
C ILE A 244 -7.22 14.25 13.75
N THR A 245 -7.73 14.89 12.71
CA THR A 245 -7.43 14.55 11.30
C THR A 245 -6.48 15.50 10.62
N TYR A 246 -6.27 16.67 11.22
CA TYR A 246 -5.31 17.68 10.74
C TYR A 246 -4.69 18.41 11.91
N TYR A 247 -3.42 18.73 11.77
CA TYR A 247 -2.69 19.66 12.65
C TYR A 247 -1.99 20.70 11.80
N ARG A 248 -1.97 21.95 12.28
CA ARG A 248 -1.18 23.06 11.71
C ARG A 248 -0.55 23.88 12.83
N THR A 249 0.75 24.15 12.71
CA THR A 249 1.49 25.01 13.67
C THR A 249 0.94 26.43 13.70
N PRO A 250 1.12 27.16 14.83
CA PRO A 250 0.84 28.58 14.86
C PRO A 250 1.81 29.34 13.95
N LYS A 251 1.44 30.57 13.58
CA LYS A 251 2.31 31.45 12.78
C LYS A 251 3.52 32.00 13.56
N ASP A 252 3.39 32.13 14.87
CA ASP A 252 4.46 32.65 15.72
C ASP A 252 5.42 31.53 16.14
N SER A 253 6.71 31.78 15.89
CA SER A 253 7.75 30.76 15.94
C SER A 253 8.17 30.28 17.34
N LYS A 254 7.73 30.94 18.42
CA LYS A 254 8.19 30.59 19.79
C LYS A 254 7.90 29.16 20.21
N GLN A 255 6.77 28.61 19.77
CA GLN A 255 6.36 27.25 20.13
C GLN A 255 6.95 26.18 19.21
N LEU A 256 7.61 26.55 18.10
CA LEU A 256 8.20 25.57 17.17
C LEU A 256 9.31 24.72 17.80
N GLU A 257 9.97 25.24 18.86
CA GLU A 257 10.98 24.46 19.63
C GLU A 257 10.39 23.27 20.37
N GLU A 258 9.10 23.36 20.71
CA GLU A 258 8.36 22.34 21.44
C GLU A 258 7.58 21.39 20.54
N ILE A 259 7.64 21.61 19.21
CA ILE A 259 6.86 20.84 18.24
C ILE A 259 7.79 20.05 17.32
N SER A 260 7.46 18.79 17.14
CA SER A 260 8.12 17.93 16.14
C SER A 260 7.11 17.18 15.28
N ILE A 261 7.49 16.91 14.03
CA ILE A 261 6.78 16.04 13.09
C ILE A 261 7.67 14.84 12.82
N ASN A 262 7.17 13.64 13.07
CA ASN A 262 7.93 12.40 12.95
C ASN A 262 9.31 12.49 13.65
N HIS A 263 9.33 12.99 14.90
CA HIS A 263 10.53 13.23 15.73
C HIS A 263 11.45 14.36 15.26
N VAL A 264 11.22 14.98 14.11
CA VAL A 264 12.02 16.08 13.58
C VAL A 264 11.55 17.40 14.19
N LYS A 265 12.43 18.09 14.93
CA LYS A 265 12.15 19.40 15.54
C LYS A 265 11.99 20.48 14.48
N LEU A 266 10.83 21.14 14.46
CA LEU A 266 10.48 22.10 13.42
C LEU A 266 11.32 23.40 13.48
N ALA A 267 11.73 23.82 14.67
CA ALA A 267 12.57 25.03 14.86
C ALA A 267 13.93 24.95 14.15
N ASN A 268 14.42 23.73 13.89
CA ASN A 268 15.71 23.51 13.23
C ASN A 268 15.65 23.57 11.70
N LEU A 269 14.46 23.60 11.11
CA LEU A 269 14.26 23.52 9.67
C LEU A 269 14.23 24.92 9.06
N LYS A 270 14.95 25.10 7.94
CA LYS A 270 15.03 26.34 7.16
C LYS A 270 14.59 26.10 5.73
N LEU A 271 14.15 27.15 5.02
CA LEU A 271 13.78 27.08 3.61
C LEU A 271 14.86 26.39 2.76
N GLN A 272 16.14 26.64 3.03
CA GLN A 272 17.26 26.02 2.31
C GLN A 272 17.26 24.49 2.41
N ASP A 273 16.84 23.91 3.55
CA ASP A 273 16.75 22.46 3.70
C ASP A 273 15.75 21.86 2.70
N PHE A 274 14.60 22.53 2.51
CA PHE A 274 13.55 22.11 1.58
C PHE A 274 13.94 22.27 0.11
N GLN A 275 14.81 23.22 -0.19
CA GLN A 275 15.32 23.44 -1.55
C GLN A 275 16.45 22.47 -1.94
N THR A 276 17.18 21.92 -0.96
CA THR A 276 18.39 21.12 -1.21
C THR A 276 18.24 19.63 -0.87
N ARG A 277 17.28 19.27 -0.01
CA ARG A 277 17.08 17.90 0.48
C ARG A 277 15.72 17.36 0.05
N LYS A 278 15.61 16.05 -0.11
CA LYS A 278 14.32 15.38 -0.36
C LYS A 278 13.44 15.47 0.91
N LEU A 279 12.16 15.77 0.76
CA LEU A 279 11.21 15.88 1.88
C LEU A 279 11.14 14.62 2.74
N ILE A 280 11.23 13.44 2.12
CA ILE A 280 11.26 12.15 2.84
C ILE A 280 12.45 12.07 3.81
N ASN A 281 13.60 12.68 3.46
CA ASN A 281 14.79 12.70 4.31
C ASN A 281 14.71 13.81 5.38
N ILE A 282 14.02 14.93 5.08
CA ILE A 282 13.80 16.00 6.06
C ILE A 282 12.92 15.49 7.19
N PHE A 283 11.81 14.82 6.87
CA PHE A 283 10.87 14.30 7.85
C PHE A 283 11.15 12.85 8.30
N GLU A 284 12.28 12.28 7.88
CA GLU A 284 12.74 10.92 8.25
C GLU A 284 11.67 9.85 8.02
N VAL A 285 10.85 10.01 6.97
CA VAL A 285 9.82 9.06 6.60
C VAL A 285 10.30 8.10 5.52
N ASN A 286 9.83 6.85 5.56
CA ASN A 286 10.21 5.83 4.59
C ASN A 286 8.96 5.17 3.95
N PRO A 287 8.18 5.92 3.18
CA PRO A 287 6.95 5.43 2.57
C PRO A 287 7.21 4.47 1.41
N ALA A 288 6.26 3.56 1.18
CA ALA A 288 6.28 2.68 0.02
C ALA A 288 5.93 3.44 -1.29
N ASP A 289 5.10 4.46 -1.17
CA ASP A 289 4.65 5.31 -2.28
C ASP A 289 4.47 6.75 -1.80
N TYR A 290 4.93 7.72 -2.58
CA TYR A 290 4.79 9.13 -2.25
C TYR A 290 4.89 10.03 -3.49
N ASN A 291 4.35 11.23 -3.35
CA ASN A 291 4.53 12.33 -4.31
C ASN A 291 4.99 13.60 -3.59
N VAL A 292 5.79 14.40 -4.27
CA VAL A 292 6.28 15.68 -3.78
C VAL A 292 5.79 16.79 -4.71
N SER A 293 5.21 17.83 -4.14
CA SER A 293 4.90 19.08 -4.83
C SER A 293 5.69 20.19 -4.19
N ASP A 294 6.36 20.99 -5.03
CA ASP A 294 7.10 22.19 -4.67
C ASP A 294 6.60 23.32 -5.56
N LYS A 295 5.88 24.26 -4.96
CA LYS A 295 5.35 25.43 -5.67
C LYS A 295 5.29 26.64 -4.74
N ASP A 296 5.90 27.74 -5.16
CA ASP A 296 5.81 29.04 -4.47
C ASP A 296 6.19 28.95 -2.98
N ASN A 297 7.31 28.29 -2.65
CA ASN A 297 7.78 28.02 -1.29
C ASN A 297 6.77 27.20 -0.45
N ASN A 298 5.87 26.47 -1.09
CA ASN A 298 4.96 25.53 -0.46
C ASN A 298 5.36 24.11 -0.83
N PHE A 299 5.92 23.38 0.13
CA PHE A 299 6.43 22.03 -0.01
C PHE A 299 5.43 21.05 0.57
N ILE A 300 4.99 20.11 -0.25
CA ILE A 300 3.98 19.11 0.14
C ILE A 300 4.52 17.73 -0.15
N LEU A 301 4.59 16.91 0.89
CA LEU A 301 4.85 15.46 0.79
C LEU A 301 3.54 14.73 1.01
N THR A 302 3.05 14.07 -0.03
CA THR A 302 1.89 13.18 0.03
C THR A 302 2.36 11.74 0.09
N ILE A 303 2.02 11.02 1.14
CA ILE A 303 2.33 9.60 1.37
C ILE A 303 1.09 8.80 1.04
N GLN A 304 1.22 7.77 0.23
CA GLN A 304 0.14 6.99 -0.36
C GLN A 304 -0.59 7.80 -1.45
N THR A 305 -0.31 7.48 -2.71
CA THR A 305 -0.80 8.27 -3.86
C THR A 305 -1.85 7.53 -4.69
N ALA A 306 -2.19 6.28 -4.34
CA ALA A 306 -3.18 5.51 -5.09
C ALA A 306 -4.54 6.21 -5.14
N ASP A 307 -5.21 6.14 -6.29
CA ASP A 307 -6.45 6.91 -6.55
C ASP A 307 -7.63 6.42 -5.71
N TYR A 308 -7.63 5.12 -5.34
CA TYR A 308 -8.71 4.49 -4.59
C TYR A 308 -8.22 4.01 -3.22
N ASP A 309 -7.88 4.96 -2.35
CA ASP A 309 -7.27 4.69 -1.05
C ASP A 309 -8.17 3.84 -0.15
N LEU A 310 -7.82 2.57 0.04
CA LEU A 310 -8.35 1.78 1.16
C LEU A 310 -7.69 2.20 2.48
N TRP A 311 -6.53 2.83 2.41
CA TRP A 311 -5.69 3.22 3.53
C TRP A 311 -5.70 4.73 3.70
N LYS A 312 -5.40 5.21 4.90
CA LYS A 312 -5.22 6.65 5.15
C LYS A 312 -4.05 7.18 4.33
N ARG A 313 -4.29 8.32 3.68
CA ARG A 313 -3.28 9.14 3.03
C ARG A 313 -2.77 10.16 4.03
N TYR A 314 -1.45 10.27 4.16
CA TYR A 314 -0.84 11.31 4.96
C TYR A 314 -0.26 12.41 4.08
N ARG A 315 -0.39 13.65 4.54
CA ARG A 315 0.17 14.81 3.86
C ARG A 315 0.91 15.67 4.87
N ILE A 316 2.20 15.90 4.60
CA ILE A 316 3.03 16.84 5.37
C ILE A 316 3.16 18.08 4.52
N GLU A 317 2.79 19.24 5.08
CA GLU A 317 2.81 20.54 4.43
C GLU A 317 3.82 21.45 5.13
N SER A 318 4.61 22.20 4.38
CA SER A 318 5.57 23.16 4.89
C SER A 318 5.51 24.41 4.03
N LYS A 319 5.10 25.51 4.60
CA LYS A 319 4.91 26.77 3.88
C LYS A 319 5.82 27.84 4.42
N PHE A 320 6.49 28.57 3.51
CA PHE A 320 7.40 29.66 3.82
C PHE A 320 6.91 30.95 3.17
N ASN A 321 7.15 32.08 3.84
CA ASN A 321 6.93 33.40 3.31
C ASN A 321 7.98 33.76 2.25
N SER A 322 7.77 34.86 1.53
CA SER A 322 8.71 35.34 0.50
C SER A 322 10.07 35.74 1.05
N ASP A 323 10.16 36.09 2.32
CA ASP A 323 11.39 36.40 3.03
C ASP A 323 12.16 35.18 3.56
N GLY A 324 11.62 33.97 3.32
CA GLY A 324 12.19 32.71 3.78
C GLY A 324 11.84 32.34 5.23
N SER A 325 11.08 33.18 5.93
CA SER A 325 10.54 32.81 7.25
C SER A 325 9.45 31.76 7.13
N ILE A 326 9.25 30.99 8.21
CA ILE A 326 8.18 29.97 8.22
C ILE A 326 6.80 30.62 8.34
N ASP A 327 5.84 30.20 7.50
CA ASP A 327 4.43 30.53 7.67
C ASP A 327 3.73 29.44 8.50
N SER A 328 3.89 28.17 8.12
CA SER A 328 3.29 27.06 8.86
C SER A 328 3.85 25.71 8.46
N TYR A 329 3.77 24.76 9.37
CA TYR A 329 3.85 23.32 9.10
C TYR A 329 2.50 22.69 9.36
N GLY A 330 2.16 21.65 8.60
CA GLY A 330 0.93 20.89 8.80
C GLY A 330 1.08 19.42 8.55
N VAL A 331 0.27 18.62 9.24
CA VAL A 331 0.12 17.17 8.99
C VAL A 331 -1.36 16.85 8.89
N ARG A 332 -1.72 16.15 7.85
CA ARG A 332 -3.10 15.69 7.60
C ARG A 332 -3.13 14.19 7.39
N ALA A 333 -4.14 13.53 7.96
CA ALA A 333 -4.50 12.17 7.64
C ALA A 333 -5.92 12.15 7.05
N GLN A 334 -6.09 11.49 5.91
CA GLN A 334 -7.32 11.52 5.15
C GLN A 334 -7.65 10.16 4.58
N HIS A 335 -8.93 9.78 4.62
CA HIS A 335 -9.52 8.66 3.91
C HIS A 335 -10.38 9.21 2.77
N SER A 336 -9.94 9.07 1.54
CA SER A 336 -10.69 9.64 0.40
C SER A 336 -11.94 8.84 0.02
N MET A 337 -12.05 7.58 0.46
CA MET A 337 -13.14 6.68 0.04
C MET A 337 -14.25 6.47 1.08
N TRP A 338 -13.97 6.73 2.35
CA TRP A 338 -14.86 6.37 3.44
C TRP A 338 -15.50 7.57 4.15
N GLU A 339 -15.06 8.79 3.83
CA GLU A 339 -15.44 10.03 4.50
C GLU A 339 -16.29 10.95 3.64
#